data_1055ff9964194efab1057d3a0f6511ce
#
_entry.id   1055ff9964194efab1057d3a0f6511ce
#
_cell.length_a   1.000
_cell.length_b   1.000
_cell.length_c   1.000
_cell.angle_alpha   90.00
_cell.angle_beta   90.00
_cell.angle_gamma   90.00
#
_symmetry.space_group_name_H-M   'P 1'
#
loop_
_entity.id
_entity.type
_entity.pdbx_description
1 polymer ?
#
loop_
_entity_poly.entity_id
_entity_poly.type
_entity_poly.pdbx_seq_one_letter_code
_entity_poly.pdbx_strand_id
1 'polypeptide(L)'
;MQHLAVIMDGNGRWAKKHHLPRLAGHRAGAESLDRTMHWCKEAGIKYLTVYAFSTENWKRSKGEVAGLMKLLSHFIKSKEKELVKNGVRFRVIGRREDLSEKLQGEIAALEEKTKDGEFTLVVALSYGGRDEIIRAAKIFNAEARNRPLRGFATRGEANTPSEASAERRREHGESVEDEAVFSSCLDTAGIPDPDLIVRTSGELRISNFLLWQAAYAEFYFTDVLWPDFDKTEFDKAIASFSKRERRMGGRLK
;
A
#
# COMPACT_ATOMS: atom_id res chain seq x y z
N MET A 1 -15.29 -5.52 2.68
CA MET A 1 -14.02 -4.83 2.41
C MET A 1 -12.99 -5.33 3.40
N GLN A 2 -11.82 -5.79 2.90
CA GLN A 2 -10.76 -6.36 3.72
C GLN A 2 -9.59 -5.39 3.91
N HIS A 3 -9.28 -4.59 2.88
CA HIS A 3 -8.11 -3.73 2.83
C HIS A 3 -8.48 -2.30 2.40
N LEU A 4 -8.18 -1.32 3.27
CA LEU A 4 -8.28 0.11 2.99
C LEU A 4 -6.87 0.67 2.77
N ALA A 5 -6.67 1.42 1.69
CA ALA A 5 -5.43 2.19 1.49
C ALA A 5 -5.72 3.70 1.53
N VAL A 6 -4.82 4.50 2.10
CA VAL A 6 -5.04 5.94 2.29
C VAL A 6 -3.83 6.76 1.85
N ILE A 7 -4.07 7.72 0.97
CA ILE A 7 -3.12 8.78 0.65
C ILE A 7 -3.42 9.97 1.56
N MET A 8 -2.63 10.11 2.61
CA MET A 8 -2.77 11.07 3.70
C MET A 8 -2.32 12.48 3.28
N ASP A 9 -3.06 13.10 2.34
CA ASP A 9 -2.72 14.41 1.81
C ASP A 9 -3.39 15.54 2.60
N GLY A 10 -2.76 16.73 2.58
CA GLY A 10 -3.31 17.94 3.20
C GLY A 10 -2.65 18.38 4.50
N ASN A 11 -1.73 17.63 5.11
CA ASN A 11 -1.06 18.00 6.37
C ASN A 11 -0.45 19.41 6.34
N GLY A 12 0.26 19.75 5.27
CA GLY A 12 0.88 21.06 5.11
C GLY A 12 -0.12 22.18 4.89
N ARG A 13 -1.21 21.92 4.15
CA ARG A 13 -2.32 22.88 3.93
C ARG A 13 -3.07 23.15 5.24
N TRP A 14 -3.30 22.10 6.00
CA TRP A 14 -3.91 22.21 7.33
C TRP A 14 -3.07 23.08 8.27
N ALA A 15 -1.77 22.82 8.37
CA ALA A 15 -0.88 23.64 9.20
C ALA A 15 -0.88 25.12 8.78
N LYS A 16 -0.87 25.40 7.46
CA LYS A 16 -0.97 26.76 6.93
C LYS A 16 -2.29 27.43 7.31
N LYS A 17 -3.43 26.72 7.20
CA LYS A 17 -4.76 27.20 7.58
C LYS A 17 -4.83 27.58 9.07
N HIS A 18 -4.10 26.85 9.90
CA HIS A 18 -4.04 27.09 11.35
C HIS A 18 -2.87 27.97 11.81
N HIS A 19 -2.14 28.59 10.86
CA HIS A 19 -0.95 29.41 11.16
C HIS A 19 0.14 28.66 11.96
N LEU A 20 0.29 27.36 11.74
CA LEU A 20 1.23 26.49 12.43
C LEU A 20 2.39 26.07 11.52
N PRO A 21 3.55 25.69 12.09
CA PRO A 21 4.62 25.09 11.34
C PRO A 21 4.15 23.80 10.65
N ARG A 22 4.69 23.51 9.45
CA ARG A 22 4.30 22.35 8.63
C ARG A 22 4.34 21.01 9.39
N LEU A 23 5.32 20.85 10.28
CA LEU A 23 5.48 19.66 11.11
C LEU A 23 4.31 19.44 12.09
N ALA A 24 3.63 20.51 12.52
CA ALA A 24 2.44 20.39 13.37
C ALA A 24 1.29 19.72 12.63
N GLY A 25 1.12 20.02 11.33
CA GLY A 25 0.14 19.31 10.50
C GLY A 25 0.44 17.82 10.36
N HIS A 26 1.71 17.43 10.26
CA HIS A 26 2.09 16.02 10.23
C HIS A 26 1.85 15.31 11.57
N ARG A 27 2.01 16.01 12.70
CA ARG A 27 1.65 15.46 14.03
C ARG A 27 0.14 15.24 14.15
N ALA A 28 -0.64 16.25 13.77
CA ALA A 28 -2.11 16.10 13.73
C ALA A 28 -2.55 14.98 12.78
N GLY A 29 -1.84 14.80 11.65
CA GLY A 29 -2.07 13.69 10.74
C GLY A 29 -1.73 12.31 11.34
N ALA A 30 -0.76 12.22 12.24
CA ALA A 30 -0.48 10.98 12.96
C ALA A 30 -1.61 10.63 13.94
N GLU A 31 -2.24 11.62 14.59
CA GLU A 31 -3.42 11.42 15.43
C GLU A 31 -4.63 10.95 14.60
N SER A 32 -4.78 11.47 13.36
CA SER A 32 -5.82 11.00 12.44
C SER A 32 -5.59 9.55 12.02
N LEU A 33 -4.34 9.12 11.86
CA LEU A 33 -4.00 7.72 11.59
C LEU A 33 -4.43 6.82 12.76
N ASP A 34 -4.18 7.21 14.00
CA ASP A 34 -4.60 6.46 15.19
C ASP A 34 -6.12 6.26 15.21
N ARG A 35 -6.88 7.33 14.98
CA ARG A 35 -8.35 7.25 14.89
C ARG A 35 -8.80 6.35 13.74
N THR A 36 -8.18 6.48 12.58
CA THR A 36 -8.53 5.68 11.39
C THR A 36 -8.26 4.19 11.61
N MET A 37 -7.15 3.80 12.26
CA MET A 37 -6.89 2.41 12.65
C MET A 37 -8.02 1.85 13.53
N HIS A 38 -8.49 2.63 14.49
CA HIS A 38 -9.58 2.24 15.36
C HIS A 38 -10.87 1.99 14.57
N TRP A 39 -11.27 2.93 13.70
CA TRP A 39 -12.46 2.80 12.86
C TRP A 39 -12.36 1.63 11.87
N CYS A 40 -11.16 1.36 11.33
CA CYS A 40 -10.94 0.19 10.48
C CYS A 40 -11.23 -1.10 11.25
N LYS A 41 -10.73 -1.23 12.48
CA LYS A 41 -10.97 -2.41 13.32
C LYS A 41 -12.47 -2.57 13.66
N GLU A 42 -13.16 -1.48 14.02
CA GLU A 42 -14.61 -1.48 14.27
C GLU A 42 -15.40 -1.90 13.03
N ALA A 43 -14.96 -1.49 11.83
CA ALA A 43 -15.57 -1.85 10.55
C ALA A 43 -15.20 -3.26 10.05
N GLY A 44 -14.39 -4.03 10.81
CA GLY A 44 -13.95 -5.38 10.43
C GLY A 44 -12.92 -5.40 9.29
N ILE A 45 -12.28 -4.26 8.99
CA ILE A 45 -11.18 -4.16 8.03
C ILE A 45 -9.94 -4.78 8.64
N LYS A 46 -9.21 -5.58 7.87
CA LYS A 46 -8.03 -6.32 8.36
C LYS A 46 -6.70 -5.64 8.02
N TYR A 47 -6.67 -4.84 6.95
CA TYR A 47 -5.47 -4.19 6.45
C TYR A 47 -5.72 -2.70 6.23
N LEU A 48 -4.79 -1.88 6.73
CA LEU A 48 -4.73 -0.45 6.45
C LEU A 48 -3.35 -0.11 5.91
N THR A 49 -3.27 0.30 4.62
CA THR A 49 -2.02 0.81 4.05
C THR A 49 -2.07 2.32 3.97
N VAL A 50 -1.04 3.00 4.48
CA VAL A 50 -0.96 4.47 4.45
C VAL A 50 0.28 4.95 3.71
N TYR A 51 0.11 5.99 2.88
CA TYR A 51 1.21 6.61 2.14
C TYR A 51 1.86 7.68 3.00
N ALA A 52 2.91 7.30 3.74
CA ALA A 52 3.59 8.18 4.68
C ALA A 52 4.68 9.04 4.04
N PHE A 53 5.48 8.46 3.11
CA PHE A 53 6.59 9.16 2.47
C PHE A 53 6.90 8.55 1.10
N SER A 54 6.74 9.34 0.03
CA SER A 54 7.03 8.88 -1.33
C SER A 54 8.50 9.07 -1.69
N THR A 55 8.98 8.35 -2.71
CA THR A 55 10.33 8.55 -3.28
C THR A 55 10.54 9.99 -3.76
N GLU A 56 9.50 10.66 -4.25
CA GLU A 56 9.55 12.06 -4.68
C GLU A 56 9.72 13.04 -3.53
N ASN A 57 9.35 12.66 -2.30
CA ASN A 57 9.44 13.52 -1.12
C ASN A 57 10.89 13.77 -0.66
N TRP A 58 11.85 12.96 -1.10
CA TRP A 58 13.27 13.24 -0.88
C TRP A 58 13.74 14.56 -1.50
N LYS A 59 13.01 15.10 -2.49
CA LYS A 59 13.26 16.41 -3.10
C LYS A 59 12.85 17.59 -2.21
N ARG A 60 12.19 17.36 -1.08
CA ARG A 60 11.82 18.39 -0.11
C ARG A 60 13.06 18.93 0.61
N SER A 61 12.91 20.04 1.33
CA SER A 61 14.01 20.59 2.11
C SER A 61 14.57 19.58 3.11
N LYS A 62 15.88 19.58 3.31
CA LYS A 62 16.56 18.68 4.27
C LYS A 62 15.94 18.75 5.67
N GLY A 63 15.55 19.97 6.11
CA GLY A 63 14.91 20.17 7.42
C GLY A 63 13.53 19.51 7.51
N GLU A 64 12.72 19.57 6.45
CA GLU A 64 11.41 18.91 6.41
C GLU A 64 11.57 17.38 6.44
N VAL A 65 12.44 16.83 5.60
CA VAL A 65 12.73 15.40 5.55
C VAL A 65 13.21 14.89 6.91
N ALA A 66 14.20 15.56 7.51
CA ALA A 66 14.71 15.19 8.84
C ALA A 66 13.62 15.26 9.92
N GLY A 67 12.74 16.26 9.86
CA GLY A 67 11.59 16.38 10.76
C GLY A 67 10.60 15.22 10.62
N LEU A 68 10.30 14.81 9.38
CA LEU A 68 9.42 13.66 9.12
C LEU A 68 10.01 12.33 9.59
N MET A 69 11.30 12.09 9.36
CA MET A 69 11.98 10.88 9.84
C MET A 69 12.04 10.83 11.38
N LYS A 70 12.24 11.97 12.04
CA LYS A 70 12.16 12.07 13.51
C LYS A 70 10.74 11.80 14.03
N LEU A 71 9.72 12.30 13.33
CA LEU A 71 8.32 12.05 13.69
C LEU A 71 7.97 10.56 13.58
N LEU A 72 8.43 9.89 12.51
CA LEU A 72 8.25 8.45 12.34
C LEU A 72 8.95 7.65 13.44
N SER A 73 10.22 7.96 13.72
CA SER A 73 10.97 7.32 14.82
C SER A 73 10.26 7.52 16.18
N HIS A 74 9.70 8.71 16.40
CA HIS A 74 8.91 8.99 17.61
C HIS A 74 7.63 8.15 17.64
N PHE A 75 6.89 8.07 16.53
CA PHE A 75 5.69 7.25 16.40
C PHE A 75 5.98 5.78 16.74
N ILE A 76 7.02 5.19 16.10
CA ILE A 76 7.42 3.81 16.34
C ILE A 76 7.64 3.55 17.83
N LYS A 77 8.40 4.42 18.52
CA LYS A 77 8.72 4.25 19.94
C LYS A 77 7.54 4.48 20.87
N SER A 78 6.78 5.54 20.60
CA SER A 78 5.67 5.90 21.50
C SER A 78 4.48 4.97 21.36
N LYS A 79 4.27 4.38 20.17
CA LYS A 79 3.12 3.53 19.88
C LYS A 79 3.39 2.03 20.04
N GLU A 80 4.64 1.60 20.22
CA GLU A 80 5.01 0.18 20.33
C GLU A 80 4.07 -0.59 21.28
N LYS A 81 3.97 -0.13 22.53
CA LYS A 81 3.15 -0.80 23.56
C LYS A 81 1.66 -0.87 23.19
N GLU A 82 1.15 0.21 22.58
CA GLU A 82 -0.23 0.32 22.17
C GLU A 82 -0.53 -0.60 20.99
N LEU A 83 0.33 -0.64 19.99
CA LEU A 83 0.19 -1.52 18.83
C LEU A 83 0.20 -3.00 19.24
N VAL A 84 1.15 -3.41 20.09
CA VAL A 84 1.22 -4.77 20.63
C VAL A 84 -0.06 -5.10 21.42
N LYS A 85 -0.45 -4.24 22.38
CA LYS A 85 -1.65 -4.45 23.20
C LYS A 85 -2.93 -4.57 22.36
N ASN A 86 -3.02 -3.80 21.28
CA ASN A 86 -4.20 -3.76 20.42
C ASN A 86 -4.16 -4.81 19.29
N GLY A 87 -3.17 -5.72 19.25
CA GLY A 87 -3.05 -6.75 18.22
C GLY A 87 -2.87 -6.16 16.82
N VAL A 88 -2.10 -5.07 16.70
CA VAL A 88 -1.77 -4.43 15.43
C VAL A 88 -0.42 -4.94 14.95
N ARG A 89 -0.39 -5.62 13.80
CA ARG A 89 0.82 -5.99 13.08
C ARG A 89 1.32 -4.78 12.29
N PHE A 90 2.52 -4.32 12.58
CA PHE A 90 3.16 -3.22 11.87
C PHE A 90 4.02 -3.75 10.73
N ARG A 91 3.94 -3.15 9.54
CA ARG A 91 4.79 -3.45 8.38
C ARG A 91 5.17 -2.18 7.65
N VAL A 92 6.39 -2.16 7.11
CA VAL A 92 6.87 -1.08 6.24
C VAL A 92 7.16 -1.64 4.86
N ILE A 93 6.65 -0.96 3.83
CA ILE A 93 6.96 -1.20 2.42
C ILE A 93 7.71 0.00 1.83
N GLY A 94 8.52 -0.25 0.78
CA GLY A 94 9.37 0.75 0.12
C GLY A 94 10.85 0.53 0.38
N ARG A 95 11.67 1.50 -0.02
CA ARG A 95 13.13 1.40 0.00
C ARG A 95 13.69 1.65 1.40
N ARG A 96 13.94 0.58 2.13
CA ARG A 96 14.51 0.66 3.49
C ARG A 96 15.93 1.18 3.50
N GLU A 97 16.68 0.91 2.45
CA GLU A 97 18.07 1.36 2.26
C GLU A 97 18.22 2.88 2.19
N ASP A 98 17.16 3.63 1.86
CA ASP A 98 17.16 5.09 1.88
C ASP A 98 17.08 5.66 3.30
N LEU A 99 16.75 4.84 4.29
CA LEU A 99 16.57 5.24 5.68
C LEU A 99 17.86 5.09 6.47
N SER A 100 18.01 5.86 7.54
CA SER A 100 19.15 5.68 8.44
C SER A 100 19.13 4.28 9.09
N GLU A 101 20.30 3.69 9.33
CA GLU A 101 20.44 2.37 10.00
C GLU A 101 19.67 2.32 11.32
N LYS A 102 19.68 3.41 12.09
CA LYS A 102 18.90 3.52 13.32
C LYS A 102 17.41 3.34 13.09
N LEU A 103 16.85 4.02 12.07
CA LEU A 103 15.42 3.92 11.76
C LEU A 103 15.08 2.54 11.20
N GLN A 104 15.94 1.95 10.38
CA GLN A 104 15.79 0.57 9.90
C GLN A 104 15.72 -0.41 11.07
N GLY A 105 16.61 -0.28 12.06
CA GLY A 105 16.60 -1.11 13.27
C GLY A 105 15.34 -0.92 14.13
N GLU A 106 14.86 0.32 14.28
CA GLU A 106 13.61 0.62 14.99
C GLU A 106 12.39 -0.01 14.29
N ILE A 107 12.33 0.05 12.95
CA ILE A 107 11.28 -0.59 12.14
C ILE A 107 11.32 -2.10 12.32
N ALA A 108 12.49 -2.74 12.12
CA ALA A 108 12.63 -4.18 12.22
C ALA A 108 12.24 -4.71 13.61
N ALA A 109 12.64 -3.99 14.68
CA ALA A 109 12.29 -4.35 16.04
C ALA A 109 10.76 -4.27 16.29
N LEU A 110 10.09 -3.26 15.75
CA LEU A 110 8.64 -3.13 15.90
C LEU A 110 7.90 -4.19 15.08
N GLU A 111 8.33 -4.46 13.83
CA GLU A 111 7.75 -5.52 12.99
C GLU A 111 7.82 -6.88 13.69
N GLU A 112 8.98 -7.22 14.29
CA GLU A 112 9.13 -8.49 15.01
C GLU A 112 8.23 -8.56 16.26
N LYS A 113 8.16 -7.49 17.06
CA LYS A 113 7.32 -7.45 18.24
C LYS A 113 5.81 -7.52 17.97
N THR A 114 5.41 -7.13 16.76
CA THR A 114 4.00 -7.03 16.38
C THR A 114 3.57 -8.09 15.36
N LYS A 115 4.44 -9.05 15.02
CA LYS A 115 4.24 -10.01 13.92
C LYS A 115 2.96 -10.85 14.02
N ASP A 116 2.48 -11.10 15.24
CA ASP A 116 1.32 -11.94 15.51
C ASP A 116 -0.01 -11.14 15.58
N GLY A 117 0.02 -9.84 15.27
CA GLY A 117 -1.17 -9.00 15.28
C GLY A 117 -2.16 -9.37 14.17
N GLU A 118 -3.46 -9.32 14.49
CA GLU A 118 -4.55 -9.69 13.57
C GLU A 118 -4.95 -8.56 12.61
N PHE A 119 -4.73 -7.30 12.99
CA PHE A 119 -4.93 -6.13 12.15
C PHE A 119 -3.58 -5.63 11.65
N THR A 120 -3.41 -5.47 10.34
CA THR A 120 -2.13 -5.06 9.76
C THR A 120 -2.14 -3.58 9.37
N LEU A 121 -1.27 -2.79 10.00
CA LEU A 121 -0.92 -1.45 9.54
C LEU A 121 0.31 -1.53 8.64
N VAL A 122 0.15 -1.15 7.37
CA VAL A 122 1.24 -1.06 6.39
C VAL A 122 1.59 0.41 6.16
N VAL A 123 2.85 0.77 6.37
CA VAL A 123 3.34 2.13 6.15
C VAL A 123 4.23 2.15 4.91
N ALA A 124 3.76 2.79 3.84
CA ALA A 124 4.55 3.01 2.63
C ALA A 124 5.52 4.18 2.86
N LEU A 125 6.81 3.84 2.98
CA LEU A 125 7.91 4.75 3.37
C LEU A 125 9.04 4.67 2.34
N SER A 126 9.49 5.82 1.83
CA SER A 126 10.35 5.87 0.63
C SER A 126 9.83 4.97 -0.48
N TYR A 127 8.51 5.04 -0.68
CA TYR A 127 7.79 4.15 -1.57
C TYR A 127 7.39 4.86 -2.86
N GLY A 128 7.40 4.10 -3.95
CA GLY A 128 6.85 4.50 -5.24
C GLY A 128 6.53 3.26 -6.07
N GLY A 129 5.31 3.14 -6.58
CA GLY A 129 4.85 1.94 -7.29
C GLY A 129 5.68 1.61 -8.55
N ARG A 130 6.17 2.62 -9.27
CA ARG A 130 7.08 2.40 -10.41
C ARG A 130 8.41 1.79 -9.97
N ASP A 131 8.98 2.29 -8.87
CA ASP A 131 10.22 1.74 -8.30
C ASP A 131 10.01 0.32 -7.79
N GLU A 132 8.92 0.07 -7.07
CA GLU A 132 8.55 -1.26 -6.59
C GLU A 132 8.45 -2.27 -7.75
N ILE A 133 7.72 -1.92 -8.82
CA ILE A 133 7.59 -2.77 -10.01
C ILE A 133 8.96 -3.08 -10.64
N ILE A 134 9.85 -2.08 -10.76
CA ILE A 134 11.20 -2.28 -11.30
C ILE A 134 12.01 -3.22 -10.40
N ARG A 135 11.92 -3.10 -9.08
CA ARG A 135 12.60 -3.99 -8.13
C ARG A 135 12.03 -5.41 -8.20
N ALA A 136 10.72 -5.55 -8.19
CA ALA A 136 10.04 -6.82 -8.34
C ALA A 136 10.39 -7.54 -9.65
N ALA A 137 10.46 -6.80 -10.77
CA ALA A 137 10.86 -7.37 -12.06
C ALA A 137 12.29 -7.92 -12.05
N LYS A 138 13.22 -7.30 -11.32
CA LYS A 138 14.59 -7.82 -11.17
C LYS A 138 14.60 -9.12 -10.38
N ILE A 139 13.83 -9.22 -9.28
CA ILE A 139 13.70 -10.43 -8.47
C ILE A 139 13.05 -11.54 -9.30
N PHE A 140 11.93 -11.24 -9.95
CA PHE A 140 11.21 -12.17 -10.83
C PHE A 140 12.11 -12.76 -11.92
N ASN A 141 12.90 -11.93 -12.61
CA ASN A 141 13.84 -12.38 -13.63
C ASN A 141 14.98 -13.25 -13.05
N ALA A 142 15.43 -12.96 -11.83
CA ALA A 142 16.46 -13.78 -11.18
C ALA A 142 15.89 -15.16 -10.80
N GLU A 143 14.66 -15.22 -10.29
CA GLU A 143 13.98 -16.47 -9.98
C GLU A 143 13.62 -17.26 -11.23
N ALA A 144 13.17 -16.61 -12.31
CA ALA A 144 12.87 -17.25 -13.58
C ALA A 144 14.10 -17.96 -14.20
N ARG A 145 15.30 -17.38 -14.05
CA ARG A 145 16.55 -18.01 -14.51
C ARG A 145 16.90 -19.28 -13.72
N ASN A 146 16.45 -19.39 -12.48
CA ASN A 146 16.71 -20.55 -11.61
C ASN A 146 15.60 -21.60 -11.68
N ARG A 147 14.48 -21.33 -12.36
CA ARG A 147 13.44 -22.32 -12.63
C ARG A 147 13.92 -23.24 -13.74
N PRO A 148 13.84 -24.59 -13.58
CA PRO A 148 14.05 -25.48 -14.69
C PRO A 148 13.06 -25.10 -15.79
N LEU A 149 13.59 -24.82 -16.99
CA LEU A 149 12.80 -24.52 -18.19
C LEU A 149 11.79 -25.67 -18.39
N ARG A 150 10.55 -25.49 -17.96
CA ARG A 150 9.45 -26.34 -18.41
C ARG A 150 9.24 -26.01 -19.86
N GLY A 151 9.85 -26.84 -20.72
CA GLY A 151 9.66 -26.99 -22.15
C GLY A 151 9.25 -25.72 -22.91
N PHE A 152 10.19 -24.90 -23.35
CA PHE A 152 10.01 -24.19 -24.60
C PHE A 152 9.91 -25.25 -25.69
N ALA A 153 8.70 -25.64 -26.05
CA ALA A 153 8.46 -26.36 -27.28
C ALA A 153 8.92 -25.42 -28.41
N THR A 154 10.04 -25.80 -29.05
CA THR A 154 10.50 -25.16 -30.28
C THR A 154 9.32 -25.12 -31.24
N ARG A 155 9.01 -23.92 -31.77
CA ARG A 155 8.01 -23.72 -32.83
C ARG A 155 8.35 -24.64 -33.99
N GLY A 156 7.61 -25.71 -34.10
CA GLY A 156 7.65 -26.67 -35.19
C GLY A 156 6.29 -27.35 -35.27
N GLU A 157 5.52 -26.91 -36.26
CA GLU A 157 4.42 -27.65 -36.91
C GLU A 157 3.35 -28.29 -36.03
N ALA A 158 2.24 -27.58 -35.78
CA ALA A 158 0.93 -28.22 -35.57
C ALA A 158 -0.21 -27.22 -35.82
N ASN A 159 -0.93 -27.43 -36.85
CA ASN A 159 -2.12 -26.69 -37.23
C ASN A 159 -3.37 -27.58 -37.10
N THR A 160 -3.91 -27.71 -35.88
CA THR A 160 -5.27 -28.22 -35.69
C THR A 160 -6.04 -27.28 -34.75
N PRO A 161 -7.36 -27.00 -34.99
CA PRO A 161 -8.13 -26.08 -34.14
C PRO A 161 -8.24 -26.50 -32.68
N SER A 162 -8.06 -27.78 -32.36
CA SER A 162 -8.05 -28.33 -31.01
C SER A 162 -6.76 -28.01 -30.24
N GLU A 163 -5.61 -27.98 -30.93
CA GLU A 163 -4.33 -27.68 -30.35
C GLU A 163 -4.17 -26.18 -30.08
N ALA A 164 -4.63 -25.31 -30.95
CA ALA A 164 -4.64 -23.86 -30.73
C ALA A 164 -5.51 -23.43 -29.53
N SER A 165 -6.57 -24.18 -29.21
CA SER A 165 -7.37 -23.91 -28.02
C SER A 165 -6.74 -24.44 -26.75
N ALA A 166 -6.01 -25.55 -26.82
CA ALA A 166 -5.22 -26.12 -25.70
C ALA A 166 -3.98 -25.28 -25.40
N GLU A 167 -3.32 -24.77 -26.46
CA GLU A 167 -2.16 -23.86 -26.36
C GLU A 167 -2.56 -22.54 -25.71
N ARG A 168 -3.67 -21.90 -26.14
CA ARG A 168 -4.22 -20.69 -25.47
C ARG A 168 -4.59 -20.91 -24.02
N ARG A 169 -5.08 -22.08 -23.63
CA ARG A 169 -5.37 -22.40 -22.21
C ARG A 169 -4.08 -22.58 -21.40
N ARG A 170 -3.02 -23.16 -21.99
CA ARG A 170 -1.70 -23.28 -21.36
C ARG A 170 -1.03 -21.93 -21.20
N GLU A 171 -1.03 -21.10 -22.26
CA GLU A 171 -0.53 -19.72 -22.23
C GLU A 171 -1.27 -18.86 -21.19
N HIS A 172 -2.58 -19.03 -21.04
CA HIS A 172 -3.37 -18.32 -20.03
C HIS A 172 -3.06 -18.81 -18.61
N GLY A 173 -2.87 -20.13 -18.43
CA GLY A 173 -2.47 -20.72 -17.15
C GLY A 173 -1.08 -20.27 -16.73
N GLU A 174 -0.10 -20.24 -17.65
CA GLU A 174 1.26 -19.75 -17.42
C GLU A 174 1.23 -18.24 -17.05
N SER A 175 0.41 -17.43 -17.71
CA SER A 175 0.26 -16.01 -17.42
C SER A 175 -0.28 -15.73 -16.00
N VAL A 176 -1.22 -16.54 -15.51
CA VAL A 176 -1.77 -16.43 -14.14
C VAL A 176 -0.74 -16.86 -13.09
N GLU A 177 0.02 -17.94 -13.38
CA GLU A 177 1.12 -18.36 -12.51
C GLU A 177 2.21 -17.28 -12.43
N ASP A 178 2.56 -16.66 -13.54
CA ASP A 178 3.56 -15.59 -13.61
C ASP A 178 3.11 -14.33 -12.87
N GLU A 179 1.81 -13.97 -12.95
CA GLU A 179 1.25 -12.84 -12.19
C GLU A 179 1.33 -13.10 -10.66
N ALA A 180 0.99 -14.31 -10.22
CA ALA A 180 1.09 -14.69 -8.81
C ALA A 180 2.55 -14.66 -8.31
N VAL A 181 3.47 -15.18 -9.13
CA VAL A 181 4.92 -15.15 -8.81
C VAL A 181 5.44 -13.72 -8.81
N PHE A 182 5.06 -12.90 -9.79
CA PHE A 182 5.45 -11.49 -9.81
C PHE A 182 4.92 -10.75 -8.57
N SER A 183 3.66 -10.98 -8.20
CA SER A 183 3.05 -10.40 -7.00
C SER A 183 3.79 -10.83 -5.72
N SER A 184 4.37 -12.02 -5.67
CA SER A 184 5.21 -12.46 -4.54
C SER A 184 6.56 -11.74 -4.47
N CYS A 185 6.99 -11.09 -5.55
CA CYS A 185 8.22 -10.28 -5.60
C CYS A 185 7.99 -8.81 -5.18
N LEU A 186 6.75 -8.38 -5.01
CA LEU A 186 6.40 -7.03 -4.56
C LEU A 186 6.63 -6.86 -3.05
N ASP A 187 6.81 -5.63 -2.61
CA ASP A 187 6.91 -5.28 -1.18
C ASP A 187 5.65 -5.68 -0.40
N THR A 188 4.53 -5.75 -1.09
CA THR A 188 3.20 -6.12 -0.57
C THR A 188 2.95 -7.63 -0.54
N ALA A 189 3.95 -8.47 -0.82
CA ALA A 189 3.81 -9.92 -0.77
C ALA A 189 3.14 -10.39 0.53
N GLY A 190 2.07 -11.20 0.39
CA GLY A 190 1.26 -11.69 1.51
C GLY A 190 0.26 -10.66 2.10
N ILE A 191 0.12 -9.48 1.48
CA ILE A 191 -0.92 -8.49 1.78
C ILE A 191 -1.90 -8.52 0.61
N PRO A 192 -3.21 -8.63 0.83
CA PRO A 192 -4.19 -8.56 -0.25
C PRO A 192 -4.19 -7.18 -0.90
N ASP A 193 -4.58 -7.10 -2.15
CA ASP A 193 -4.76 -5.82 -2.84
C ASP A 193 -5.82 -4.95 -2.14
N PRO A 194 -5.71 -3.60 -2.21
CA PRO A 194 -6.69 -2.74 -1.59
C PRO A 194 -8.04 -2.82 -2.29
N ASP A 195 -9.10 -2.94 -1.50
CA ASP A 195 -10.47 -2.83 -1.99
C ASP A 195 -10.84 -1.39 -2.31
N LEU A 196 -10.39 -0.46 -1.45
CA LEU A 196 -10.67 0.97 -1.55
C LEU A 196 -9.41 1.78 -1.29
N ILE A 197 -9.15 2.76 -2.17
CA ILE A 197 -8.11 3.76 -1.98
C ILE A 197 -8.78 5.10 -1.71
N VAL A 198 -8.53 5.66 -0.54
CA VAL A 198 -9.00 7.00 -0.14
C VAL A 198 -7.88 7.99 -0.34
N ARG A 199 -8.18 9.14 -0.97
CA ARG A 199 -7.27 10.29 -0.99
C ARG A 199 -7.96 11.54 -0.48
N THR A 200 -7.33 12.18 0.49
CA THR A 200 -7.79 13.43 1.08
C THR A 200 -7.26 14.64 0.33
N SER A 201 -7.86 15.81 0.59
CA SER A 201 -7.43 17.16 0.14
C SER A 201 -7.70 17.53 -1.33
N GLY A 202 -8.70 16.90 -1.98
CA GLY A 202 -9.22 17.34 -3.28
C GLY A 202 -8.37 16.97 -4.50
N GLU A 203 -7.33 16.19 -4.35
CA GLU A 203 -6.44 15.78 -5.45
C GLU A 203 -6.91 14.48 -6.10
N LEU A 204 -7.19 14.49 -7.40
CA LEU A 204 -7.79 13.36 -8.14
C LEU A 204 -6.74 12.50 -8.87
N ARG A 205 -5.70 12.07 -8.17
CA ARG A 205 -4.61 11.22 -8.68
C ARG A 205 -4.07 10.32 -7.57
N ILE A 206 -3.42 9.22 -7.93
CA ILE A 206 -2.82 8.26 -6.96
C ILE A 206 -1.34 8.51 -6.67
N SER A 207 -0.71 9.40 -7.38
CA SER A 207 0.68 9.86 -7.14
C SER A 207 1.68 8.72 -6.93
N ASN A 208 1.69 7.75 -7.84
CA ASN A 208 2.62 6.61 -7.80
C ASN A 208 2.43 5.67 -6.60
N PHE A 209 1.24 5.67 -5.98
CA PHE A 209 0.90 4.81 -4.85
C PHE A 209 0.26 3.52 -5.31
N LEU A 210 0.79 2.37 -4.87
CA LEU A 210 0.25 1.01 -5.07
C LEU A 210 -0.21 0.74 -6.53
N LEU A 211 0.65 1.06 -7.54
CA LEU A 211 0.24 1.00 -8.95
C LEU A 211 -0.21 -0.39 -9.40
N TRP A 212 0.49 -1.43 -8.99
CA TRP A 212 0.13 -2.81 -9.31
C TRP A 212 -1.13 -3.23 -8.57
N GLN A 213 -1.13 -3.01 -7.27
CA GLN A 213 -2.17 -3.45 -6.36
C GLN A 213 -3.50 -2.68 -6.53
N ALA A 214 -3.46 -1.48 -7.15
CA ALA A 214 -4.63 -0.65 -7.40
C ALA A 214 -5.45 -1.08 -8.62
N ALA A 215 -5.05 -2.12 -9.36
CA ALA A 215 -5.64 -2.53 -10.63
C ALA A 215 -7.17 -2.71 -10.57
N TYR A 216 -7.69 -3.20 -9.44
CA TYR A 216 -9.12 -3.41 -9.23
C TYR A 216 -9.65 -2.68 -7.99
N ALA A 217 -8.87 -1.74 -7.44
CA ALA A 217 -9.30 -0.95 -6.30
C ALA A 217 -10.37 0.08 -6.70
N GLU A 218 -11.33 0.30 -5.82
CA GLU A 218 -12.23 1.46 -5.91
C GLU A 218 -11.55 2.72 -5.36
N PHE A 219 -11.98 3.90 -5.81
CA PHE A 219 -11.40 5.17 -5.37
C PHE A 219 -12.45 6.04 -4.69
N TYR A 220 -12.04 6.68 -3.59
CA TYR A 220 -12.81 7.74 -2.93
C TYR A 220 -11.91 8.96 -2.73
N PHE A 221 -12.29 10.07 -3.34
CA PHE A 221 -11.59 11.36 -3.24
C PHE A 221 -12.43 12.32 -2.41
N THR A 222 -11.79 13.04 -1.48
CA THR A 222 -12.46 14.04 -0.64
C THR A 222 -11.64 15.31 -0.52
N ASP A 223 -12.32 16.45 -0.42
CA ASP A 223 -11.69 17.76 -0.19
C ASP A 223 -11.18 17.94 1.24
N VAL A 224 -11.62 17.09 2.17
CA VAL A 224 -11.20 17.13 3.58
C VAL A 224 -9.70 16.94 3.68
N LEU A 225 -9.03 17.79 4.45
CA LEU A 225 -7.60 17.65 4.74
C LEU A 225 -7.36 16.50 5.71
N TRP A 226 -6.27 15.75 5.55
CA TRP A 226 -6.03 14.56 6.37
C TRP A 226 -6.15 14.75 7.89
N PRO A 227 -5.63 15.85 8.52
CA PRO A 227 -5.83 16.06 9.94
C PRO A 227 -7.30 16.24 10.36
N ASP A 228 -8.14 16.74 9.45
CA ASP A 228 -9.58 16.94 9.67
C ASP A 228 -10.43 15.72 9.25
N PHE A 229 -9.80 14.63 8.76
CA PHE A 229 -10.49 13.41 8.39
C PHE A 229 -11.08 12.76 9.64
N ASP A 230 -12.40 12.78 9.75
CA ASP A 230 -13.16 12.31 10.91
C ASP A 230 -13.96 11.03 10.61
N LYS A 231 -14.67 10.53 11.64
CA LYS A 231 -15.50 9.33 11.52
C LYS A 231 -16.60 9.49 10.48
N THR A 232 -17.17 10.69 10.37
CA THR A 232 -18.23 10.97 9.40
C THR A 232 -17.74 10.82 7.98
N GLU A 233 -16.53 11.33 7.70
CA GLU A 233 -15.91 11.21 6.37
C GLU A 233 -15.44 9.79 6.08
N PHE A 234 -14.92 9.08 7.10
CA PHE A 234 -14.62 7.67 7.00
C PHE A 234 -15.86 6.86 6.61
N ASP A 235 -16.98 7.06 7.32
CA ASP A 235 -18.23 6.35 7.05
C ASP A 235 -18.79 6.63 5.65
N LYS A 236 -18.65 7.87 5.15
CA LYS A 236 -19.00 8.20 3.76
C LYS A 236 -18.16 7.41 2.75
N ALA A 237 -16.85 7.29 2.99
CA ALA A 237 -15.96 6.53 2.12
C ALA A 237 -16.37 5.04 2.09
N ILE A 238 -16.62 4.44 3.26
CA ILE A 238 -17.07 3.04 3.38
C ILE A 238 -18.45 2.84 2.72
N ALA A 239 -19.41 3.74 2.97
CA ALA A 239 -20.73 3.67 2.37
C ALA A 239 -20.69 3.84 0.85
N SER A 240 -19.80 4.70 0.32
CA SER A 240 -19.56 4.84 -1.11
C SER A 240 -19.10 3.53 -1.74
N PHE A 241 -18.15 2.83 -1.11
CA PHE A 241 -17.68 1.52 -1.55
C PHE A 241 -18.79 0.48 -1.54
N SER A 242 -19.56 0.40 -0.44
CA SER A 242 -20.60 -0.60 -0.25
C SER A 242 -21.78 -0.49 -1.25
N LYS A 243 -21.99 0.70 -1.82
CA LYS A 243 -23.03 0.96 -2.82
C LYS A 243 -22.62 0.59 -4.24
N ARG A 244 -21.34 0.31 -4.49
CA ARG A 244 -20.84 0.02 -5.82
C ARG A 244 -20.94 -1.46 -6.13
N GLU A 245 -21.40 -1.77 -7.34
CA GLU A 245 -21.42 -3.12 -7.88
C GLU A 245 -20.09 -3.44 -8.56
N ARG A 246 -19.29 -4.32 -7.95
CA ARG A 246 -17.98 -4.73 -8.48
C ARG A 246 -18.15 -5.84 -9.51
N ARG A 247 -18.04 -5.51 -10.79
CA ARG A 247 -18.28 -6.46 -11.90
C ARG A 247 -17.07 -7.31 -12.27
N MET A 248 -15.85 -6.91 -11.93
CA MET A 248 -14.57 -7.62 -12.17
C MET A 248 -14.51 -8.33 -13.54
N GLY A 249 -14.99 -7.68 -14.62
CA GLY A 249 -15.04 -8.24 -15.96
C GLY A 249 -16.17 -9.26 -16.22
N GLY A 250 -16.99 -9.59 -15.24
CA GLY A 250 -18.15 -10.48 -15.39
C GLY A 250 -19.37 -9.79 -16.00
N ARG A 251 -20.18 -10.54 -16.79
CA ARG A 251 -21.50 -10.05 -17.22
C ARG A 251 -22.51 -10.34 -16.10
N LEU A 252 -23.44 -9.39 -15.86
CA LEU A 252 -24.64 -9.66 -15.07
C LEU A 252 -25.41 -10.80 -15.74
N LYS A 253 -25.80 -11.81 -14.96
CA LYS A 253 -26.76 -12.82 -15.41
C LYS A 253 -28.16 -12.24 -15.36
#